data_a1436961e831005a67301f1012eb7952
#
_entry.id   a1436961e831005a67301f1012eb7952
#
_cell.length_a   1.000
_cell.length_b   1.000
_cell.length_c   1.000
_cell.angle_alpha   90.00
_cell.angle_beta   90.00
_cell.angle_gamma   90.00
#
_symmetry.space_group_name_H-M   'P 1'
#
loop_
_entity.id
_entity.type
_entity.pdbx_description
1 polymer ?
#
loop_
_entity_poly.entity_id
_entity_poly.type
_entity_poly.pdbx_seq_one_letter_code
_entity_poly.pdbx_strand_id
1 'polypeptide(L)'
;TESDRDDLRAERIDSIVCLNVLEHIEDDRSTLLDAAAVLPQGGRLVLLVPALRALYGTLDVNLQHFRRYEKEPLRALLQETGFDVHDLRFVNRVAVFGWWLSSRVLKRKVLPKDQLAVFKVMMPLLKLEEKRPPSFGLSLLALARRR
;
A
#
# COMPACT_ATOMS: atom_id res chain seq x y z
N THR A 1 18.07 13.70 -1.18
CA THR A 1 19.49 13.93 -0.76
C THR A 1 19.59 13.88 0.77
N GLU A 2 20.81 13.88 1.33
CA GLU A 2 21.02 13.94 2.78
C GLU A 2 20.50 15.27 3.35
N SER A 3 20.68 16.36 2.62
CA SER A 3 20.14 17.70 2.94
C SER A 3 18.61 17.66 3.10
N ASP A 4 17.89 17.01 2.19
CA ASP A 4 16.42 16.94 2.23
C ASP A 4 15.92 16.18 3.46
N ARG A 5 16.68 15.15 3.90
CA ARG A 5 16.36 14.39 5.12
C ARG A 5 16.55 15.24 6.39
N ASP A 6 17.60 16.06 6.43
CA ASP A 6 17.87 16.93 7.57
C ASP A 6 16.82 18.05 7.67
N ASP A 7 16.40 18.60 6.55
CA ASP A 7 15.30 19.58 6.50
C ASP A 7 13.98 18.96 7.01
N LEU A 8 13.65 17.73 6.57
CA LEU A 8 12.46 17.02 7.05
C LEU A 8 12.54 16.65 8.55
N ARG A 9 13.73 16.34 9.06
CA ARG A 9 13.93 16.13 10.50
C ARG A 9 13.74 17.41 11.32
N ALA A 10 14.17 18.56 10.78
CA ALA A 10 13.97 19.85 11.41
C ALA A 10 12.49 20.22 11.56
N GLU A 11 11.63 19.78 10.64
CA GLU A 11 10.17 19.94 10.69
C GLU A 11 9.47 19.05 11.75
N ARG A 12 10.22 18.22 12.48
CA ARG A 12 9.72 17.33 13.55
C ARG A 12 8.58 16.42 13.09
N ILE A 13 8.70 15.85 11.88
CA ILE A 13 7.75 14.89 11.36
C ILE A 13 7.74 13.64 12.24
N ASP A 14 6.61 13.28 12.81
CA ASP A 14 6.41 12.11 13.65
C ASP A 14 5.65 10.97 12.95
N SER A 15 5.09 11.23 11.78
CA SER A 15 4.28 10.27 11.04
C SER A 15 4.44 10.44 9.54
N ILE A 16 4.55 9.33 8.83
CA ILE A 16 4.54 9.26 7.36
C ILE A 16 3.33 8.43 6.92
N VAL A 17 2.56 8.97 5.97
CA VAL A 17 1.44 8.28 5.33
C VAL A 17 1.77 8.11 3.85
N CYS A 18 1.90 6.86 3.41
CA CYS A 18 2.26 6.48 2.06
C CYS A 18 1.16 5.56 1.49
N LEU A 19 0.29 6.13 0.65
CA LEU A 19 -0.89 5.43 0.12
C LEU A 19 -0.78 5.30 -1.40
N ASN A 20 -0.63 4.08 -1.90
CA ASN A 20 -0.48 3.77 -3.32
C ASN A 20 0.64 4.60 -4.00
N VAL A 21 1.82 4.58 -3.39
CA VAL A 21 3.02 5.26 -3.89
C VAL A 21 4.18 4.28 -4.05
N LEU A 22 4.39 3.38 -3.06
CA LEU A 22 5.56 2.53 -3.01
C LEU A 22 5.66 1.57 -4.20
N GLU A 23 4.53 1.15 -4.76
CA GLU A 23 4.44 0.31 -5.97
C GLU A 23 4.95 0.99 -7.23
N HIS A 24 5.05 2.32 -7.24
CA HIS A 24 5.57 3.12 -8.36
C HIS A 24 7.08 3.39 -8.25
N ILE A 25 7.72 2.93 -7.18
CA ILE A 25 9.14 3.13 -6.93
C ILE A 25 9.87 1.82 -7.15
N GLU A 26 10.89 1.84 -8.03
CA GLU A 26 11.65 0.65 -8.36
C GLU A 26 12.45 0.14 -7.17
N ASP A 27 13.14 1.03 -6.44
CA ASP A 27 13.86 0.73 -5.19
C ASP A 27 13.00 1.08 -3.96
N ASP A 28 12.04 0.20 -3.69
CA ASP A 28 11.15 0.33 -2.54
C ASP A 28 11.89 0.18 -1.19
N ARG A 29 12.98 -0.61 -1.17
CA ARG A 29 13.82 -0.79 0.02
C ARG A 29 14.52 0.50 0.41
N SER A 30 15.17 1.18 -0.53
CA SER A 30 15.83 2.47 -0.28
C SER A 30 14.83 3.52 0.22
N THR A 31 13.66 3.58 -0.39
CA THR A 31 12.58 4.50 0.03
C THR A 31 12.14 4.26 1.48
N LEU A 32 12.01 3.01 1.90
CA LEU A 32 11.65 2.69 3.28
C LEU A 32 12.80 2.99 4.26
N LEU A 33 14.05 2.80 3.86
CA LEU A 33 15.22 3.22 4.65
C LEU A 33 15.25 4.74 4.83
N ASP A 34 14.92 5.50 3.78
CA ASP A 34 14.81 6.96 3.84
C ASP A 34 13.69 7.41 4.79
N ALA A 35 12.53 6.76 4.71
CA ALA A 35 11.42 7.01 5.63
C ALA A 35 11.82 6.73 7.09
N ALA A 36 12.55 5.63 7.34
CA ALA A 36 13.06 5.32 8.66
C ALA A 36 14.12 6.33 9.13
N ALA A 37 14.94 6.85 8.22
CA ALA A 37 15.95 7.86 8.55
C ALA A 37 15.35 9.22 8.94
N VAL A 38 14.21 9.61 8.37
CA VAL A 38 13.50 10.86 8.66
C VAL A 38 12.70 10.80 9.96
N LEU A 39 12.03 9.68 10.23
CA LEU A 39 11.18 9.53 11.41
C LEU A 39 12.00 9.46 12.70
N PRO A 40 11.53 10.03 13.80
CA PRO A 40 12.11 9.80 15.13
C PRO A 40 11.86 8.35 15.58
N GLN A 41 12.59 7.88 16.59
CA GLN A 41 12.32 6.59 17.23
C GLN A 41 10.86 6.53 17.72
N GLY A 42 10.14 5.46 17.41
CA GLY A 42 8.71 5.33 17.70
C GLY A 42 7.79 6.07 16.72
N GLY A 43 8.34 6.83 15.76
CA GLY A 43 7.59 7.50 14.69
C GLY A 43 6.77 6.52 13.87
N ARG A 44 5.67 6.96 13.29
CA ARG A 44 4.64 6.10 12.69
C ARG A 44 4.75 6.05 11.16
N LEU A 45 4.59 4.86 10.60
CA LEU A 45 4.40 4.66 9.17
C LEU A 45 3.03 4.01 8.93
N VAL A 46 2.21 4.68 8.12
CA VAL A 46 0.98 4.12 7.54
C VAL A 46 1.23 3.86 6.07
N LEU A 47 1.22 2.60 5.66
CA LEU A 47 1.50 2.19 4.30
C LEU A 47 0.30 1.44 3.72
N LEU A 48 -0.18 1.86 2.54
CA LEU A 48 -1.17 1.14 1.75
C LEU A 48 -0.55 0.83 0.37
N VAL A 49 -0.54 -0.44 0.01
CA VAL A 49 0.01 -0.92 -1.28
C VAL A 49 -0.92 -1.95 -1.93
N PRO A 50 -0.90 -2.10 -3.26
CA PRO A 50 -1.65 -3.13 -3.95
C PRO A 50 -1.13 -4.52 -3.58
N ALA A 51 -2.05 -5.43 -3.29
CA ALA A 51 -1.76 -6.79 -2.86
C ALA A 51 -1.98 -7.80 -3.99
N LEU A 52 -1.52 -9.05 -3.72
CA LEU A 52 -1.72 -10.24 -4.55
C LEU A 52 -1.04 -10.11 -5.93
N ARG A 53 0.19 -10.60 -6.02
CA ARG A 53 0.97 -10.65 -7.29
C ARG A 53 0.19 -11.30 -8.43
N ALA A 54 -0.65 -12.29 -8.12
CA ALA A 54 -1.49 -12.96 -9.10
C ALA A 54 -2.49 -12.02 -9.80
N LEU A 55 -2.82 -10.86 -9.22
CA LEU A 55 -3.69 -9.84 -9.83
C LEU A 55 -2.96 -8.87 -10.74
N TYR A 56 -1.62 -8.91 -10.79
CA TYR A 56 -0.85 -8.02 -11.67
C TYR A 56 -1.26 -8.22 -13.13
N GLY A 57 -1.62 -7.14 -13.81
CA GLY A 57 -2.13 -7.20 -15.16
C GLY A 57 -2.09 -5.86 -15.90
N THR A 58 -2.91 -5.71 -16.93
CA THR A 58 -2.89 -4.54 -17.82
C THR A 58 -3.14 -3.22 -17.11
N LEU A 59 -3.97 -3.21 -16.08
CA LEU A 59 -4.22 -2.02 -15.27
C LEU A 59 -2.97 -1.59 -14.50
N ASP A 60 -2.25 -2.54 -13.89
CA ASP A 60 -1.01 -2.24 -13.17
C ASP A 60 0.05 -1.66 -14.08
N VAL A 61 0.23 -2.25 -15.27
CA VAL A 61 1.17 -1.74 -16.28
C VAL A 61 0.82 -0.31 -16.71
N ASN A 62 -0.46 -0.03 -16.95
CA ASN A 62 -0.88 1.32 -17.36
C ASN A 62 -0.80 2.35 -16.22
N LEU A 63 -0.93 1.90 -14.98
CA LEU A 63 -0.71 2.72 -13.79
C LEU A 63 0.78 2.85 -13.45
N GLN A 64 1.67 2.22 -14.22
CA GLN A 64 3.12 2.22 -14.00
C GLN A 64 3.53 1.60 -12.65
N HIS A 65 2.79 0.57 -12.20
CA HIS A 65 3.20 -0.21 -11.05
C HIS A 65 4.38 -1.12 -11.39
N PHE A 66 5.45 -1.07 -10.65
CA PHE A 66 6.54 -2.06 -10.74
C PHE A 66 6.10 -3.41 -10.17
N ARG A 67 5.25 -3.41 -9.12
CA ARG A 67 4.90 -4.63 -8.40
C ARG A 67 3.59 -4.54 -7.63
N ARG A 68 3.13 -5.71 -7.17
CA ARG A 68 2.14 -5.91 -6.11
C ARG A 68 2.80 -6.68 -4.97
N TYR A 69 2.31 -6.52 -3.79
CA TYR A 69 2.91 -7.05 -2.57
C TYR A 69 2.18 -8.28 -2.05
N GLU A 70 2.95 -9.16 -1.41
CA GLU A 70 2.44 -10.27 -0.61
C GLU A 70 2.69 -9.97 0.87
N LYS A 71 1.83 -10.51 1.73
CA LYS A 71 1.77 -10.12 3.14
C LYS A 71 3.09 -10.35 3.88
N GLU A 72 3.63 -11.57 3.82
CA GLU A 72 4.85 -11.91 4.56
C GLU A 72 6.12 -11.28 3.97
N PRO A 73 6.32 -11.22 2.64
CA PRO A 73 7.42 -10.47 2.05
C PRO A 73 7.40 -8.97 2.41
N LEU A 74 6.21 -8.33 2.44
CA LEU A 74 6.11 -6.93 2.86
C LEU A 74 6.44 -6.74 4.34
N ARG A 75 6.01 -7.66 5.20
CA ARG A 75 6.38 -7.67 6.62
C ARG A 75 7.90 -7.74 6.79
N ALA A 76 8.55 -8.68 6.11
CA ALA A 76 9.99 -8.84 6.15
C ALA A 76 10.71 -7.57 5.68
N LEU A 77 10.28 -6.99 4.55
CA LEU A 77 10.86 -5.76 4.01
C LEU A 77 10.76 -4.59 5.01
N LEU A 78 9.61 -4.40 5.65
CA LEU A 78 9.42 -3.37 6.68
C LEU A 78 10.34 -3.62 7.88
N GLN A 79 10.46 -4.86 8.35
CA GLN A 79 11.34 -5.20 9.48
C GLN A 79 12.81 -5.01 9.14
N GLU A 80 13.24 -5.37 7.95
CA GLU A 80 14.62 -5.19 7.48
C GLU A 80 14.99 -3.71 7.30
N THR A 81 14.01 -2.86 7.02
CA THR A 81 14.20 -1.41 6.84
C THR A 81 13.99 -0.59 8.12
N GLY A 82 13.89 -1.25 9.28
CA GLY A 82 13.91 -0.58 10.59
C GLY A 82 12.53 -0.29 11.18
N PHE A 83 11.48 -0.98 10.73
CA PHE A 83 10.13 -0.81 11.25
C PHE A 83 9.64 -2.04 12.03
N ASP A 84 8.97 -1.78 13.15
CA ASP A 84 8.16 -2.78 13.86
C ASP A 84 6.72 -2.73 13.34
N VAL A 85 6.26 -3.85 12.79
CA VAL A 85 4.93 -3.96 12.18
C VAL A 85 3.90 -4.32 13.25
N HIS A 86 3.06 -3.36 13.62
CA HIS A 86 2.00 -3.56 14.63
C HIS A 86 0.75 -4.19 14.02
N ASP A 87 0.36 -3.77 12.83
CA ASP A 87 -0.76 -4.35 12.09
C ASP A 87 -0.40 -4.48 10.61
N LEU A 88 -0.75 -5.60 10.02
CA LEU A 88 -0.62 -5.85 8.58
C LEU A 88 -1.78 -6.71 8.13
N ARG A 89 -2.70 -6.09 7.42
CA ARG A 89 -3.96 -6.72 7.04
C ARG A 89 -4.34 -6.45 5.60
N PHE A 90 -5.06 -7.40 5.02
CA PHE A 90 -5.71 -7.17 3.75
C PHE A 90 -6.91 -6.26 3.92
N VAL A 91 -7.17 -5.44 2.91
CA VAL A 91 -8.34 -4.58 2.81
C VAL A 91 -8.93 -4.66 1.40
N ASN A 92 -10.21 -4.29 1.28
CA ASN A 92 -10.91 -4.19 0.00
C ASN A 92 -11.03 -5.53 -0.75
N ARG A 93 -11.50 -6.58 -0.06
CA ARG A 93 -11.74 -7.92 -0.64
C ARG A 93 -12.72 -7.88 -1.82
N VAL A 94 -13.77 -7.09 -1.69
CA VAL A 94 -14.84 -7.02 -2.69
C VAL A 94 -14.31 -6.54 -4.05
N ALA A 95 -13.32 -5.66 -4.07
CA ALA A 95 -12.74 -5.15 -5.31
C ALA A 95 -11.82 -6.13 -6.04
N VAL A 96 -11.39 -7.21 -5.39
CA VAL A 96 -10.50 -8.24 -5.99
C VAL A 96 -11.10 -8.81 -7.27
N PHE A 97 -12.37 -9.20 -7.22
CA PHE A 97 -13.05 -9.76 -8.40
C PHE A 97 -13.18 -8.74 -9.54
N GLY A 98 -13.57 -7.51 -9.23
CA GLY A 98 -13.69 -6.43 -10.22
C GLY A 98 -12.36 -6.08 -10.87
N TRP A 99 -11.29 -6.05 -10.08
CA TRP A 99 -9.94 -5.82 -10.59
C TRP A 99 -9.47 -6.97 -11.48
N TRP A 100 -9.62 -8.21 -11.02
CA TRP A 100 -9.27 -9.40 -11.79
C TRP A 100 -9.99 -9.44 -13.14
N LEU A 101 -11.30 -9.24 -13.13
CA LEU A 101 -12.11 -9.20 -14.35
C LEU A 101 -11.63 -8.11 -15.31
N SER A 102 -11.42 -6.90 -14.81
CA SER A 102 -11.02 -5.74 -15.63
C SER A 102 -9.60 -5.87 -16.18
N SER A 103 -8.66 -6.31 -15.33
CA SER A 103 -7.23 -6.35 -15.67
C SER A 103 -6.81 -7.61 -16.43
N ARG A 104 -7.32 -8.78 -16.02
CA ARG A 104 -6.87 -10.08 -16.56
C ARG A 104 -7.77 -10.63 -17.65
N VAL A 105 -9.09 -10.46 -17.54
CA VAL A 105 -10.06 -11.00 -18.49
C VAL A 105 -10.36 -9.98 -19.58
N LEU A 106 -10.83 -8.80 -19.22
CA LEU A 106 -11.21 -7.76 -20.17
C LEU A 106 -9.99 -6.96 -20.68
N LYS A 107 -8.83 -7.13 -20.10
CA LYS A 107 -7.56 -6.46 -20.44
C LYS A 107 -7.74 -4.93 -20.64
N ARG A 108 -8.56 -4.32 -19.79
CA ARG A 108 -8.83 -2.89 -19.85
C ARG A 108 -7.54 -2.10 -19.53
N LYS A 109 -7.36 -0.99 -20.23
CA LYS A 109 -6.22 -0.07 -20.00
C LYS A 109 -6.57 1.08 -19.07
N VAL A 110 -7.85 1.38 -18.90
CA VAL A 110 -8.35 2.50 -18.10
C VAL A 110 -9.47 2.01 -17.21
N LEU A 111 -9.50 2.53 -16.00
CA LEU A 111 -10.59 2.26 -15.06
C LEU A 111 -11.90 2.93 -15.55
N PRO A 112 -13.07 2.28 -15.44
CA PRO A 112 -14.34 2.86 -15.84
C PRO A 112 -14.62 4.18 -15.11
N LYS A 113 -15.18 5.17 -15.80
CA LYS A 113 -15.52 6.49 -15.23
C LYS A 113 -16.55 6.41 -14.09
N ASP A 114 -17.33 5.32 -14.03
CA ASP A 114 -18.39 5.11 -13.05
C ASP A 114 -17.90 4.51 -11.72
N GLN A 115 -16.59 4.46 -11.49
CA GLN A 115 -16.02 3.87 -10.27
C GLN A 115 -16.51 4.53 -8.97
N LEU A 116 -16.79 5.83 -9.00
CA LEU A 116 -17.34 6.54 -7.84
C LEU A 116 -18.71 6.00 -7.41
N ALA A 117 -19.54 5.62 -8.37
CA ALA A 117 -20.84 4.99 -8.09
C ALA A 117 -20.67 3.59 -7.50
N VAL A 118 -19.76 2.78 -8.07
CA VAL A 118 -19.41 1.45 -7.55
C VAL A 118 -18.84 1.57 -6.14
N PHE A 119 -17.97 2.56 -5.89
CA PHE A 119 -17.38 2.80 -4.57
C PHE A 119 -18.44 3.14 -3.51
N LYS A 120 -19.43 3.98 -3.85
CA LYS A 120 -20.55 4.30 -2.94
C LYS A 120 -21.36 3.07 -2.54
N VAL A 121 -21.62 2.17 -3.50
CA VAL A 121 -22.35 0.92 -3.24
C VAL A 121 -21.52 -0.06 -2.39
N MET A 122 -20.20 -0.06 -2.56
CA MET A 122 -19.28 -0.93 -1.82
C MET A 122 -18.97 -0.43 -0.40
N MET A 123 -19.20 0.84 -0.09
CA MET A 123 -18.84 1.45 1.18
C MET A 123 -19.37 0.71 2.42
N PRO A 124 -20.64 0.23 2.47
CA PRO A 124 -21.13 -0.55 3.60
C PRO A 124 -20.35 -1.87 3.82
N LEU A 125 -19.97 -2.52 2.72
CA LEU A 125 -19.18 -3.77 2.76
C LEU A 125 -17.76 -3.52 3.25
N LEU A 126 -17.14 -2.41 2.83
CA LEU A 126 -15.81 -1.98 3.30
C LEU A 126 -15.82 -1.69 4.81
N LYS A 127 -16.86 -1.04 5.31
CA LYS A 127 -17.03 -0.81 6.76
C LYS A 127 -17.20 -2.09 7.56
N LEU A 128 -17.77 -3.14 6.97
CA LEU A 128 -17.87 -4.45 7.60
C LEU A 128 -16.50 -5.15 7.68
N GLU A 129 -15.62 -4.93 6.71
CA GLU A 129 -14.25 -5.46 6.68
C GLU A 129 -13.38 -4.87 7.81
N GLU A 130 -13.66 -3.66 8.30
CA GLU A 130 -12.94 -3.08 9.45
C GLU A 130 -13.10 -3.91 10.72
N LYS A 131 -14.29 -4.48 10.94
CA LYS A 131 -14.58 -5.31 12.12
C LYS A 131 -14.00 -6.71 12.03
N ARG A 132 -13.83 -7.23 10.82
CA ARG A 132 -13.27 -8.57 10.55
C ARG A 132 -12.37 -8.49 9.31
N PRO A 133 -11.06 -8.23 9.51
CA PRO A 133 -10.13 -8.15 8.39
C PRO A 133 -10.18 -9.43 7.54
N PRO A 134 -10.30 -9.30 6.22
CA PRO A 134 -10.37 -10.44 5.33
C PRO A 134 -9.03 -11.18 5.23
N SER A 135 -9.08 -12.47 4.89
CA SER A 135 -7.88 -13.30 4.66
C SER A 135 -7.14 -12.97 3.35
N PHE A 136 -7.79 -12.24 2.44
CA PHE A 136 -7.22 -11.69 1.21
C PHE A 136 -7.93 -10.38 0.83
N GLY A 137 -7.29 -9.53 0.03
CA GLY A 137 -7.87 -8.25 -0.40
C GLY A 137 -7.08 -7.63 -1.53
N LEU A 138 -7.61 -6.58 -2.13
CA LEU A 138 -6.97 -5.87 -3.24
C LEU A 138 -5.72 -5.12 -2.80
N SER A 139 -5.66 -4.71 -1.53
CA SER A 139 -4.53 -3.97 -0.96
C SER A 139 -4.12 -4.54 0.40
N LEU A 140 -2.88 -4.23 0.79
CA LEU A 140 -2.34 -4.44 2.13
C LEU A 140 -2.21 -3.09 2.82
N LEU A 141 -2.76 -2.99 4.04
CA LEU A 141 -2.57 -1.87 4.95
C LEU A 141 -1.59 -2.30 6.04
N ALA A 142 -0.50 -1.57 6.17
CA ALA A 142 0.47 -1.75 7.24
C ALA A 142 0.47 -0.53 8.18
N LEU A 143 0.46 -0.80 9.48
CA LEU A 143 0.71 0.17 10.54
C LEU A 143 2.00 -0.25 11.23
N ALA A 144 3.03 0.58 11.14
CA ALA A 144 4.33 0.26 11.66
C ALA A 144 4.92 1.45 12.44
N ARG A 145 5.92 1.17 13.27
CA ARG A 145 6.69 2.20 13.99
C ARG A 145 8.17 2.01 13.72
N ARG A 146 8.89 3.11 13.64
CA ARG A 146 10.34 3.08 13.57
C ARG A 146 10.90 2.52 14.89
N ARG A 147 11.82 1.58 14.76
CA ARG A 147 12.63 1.02 15.88
C ARG A 147 13.63 2.03 16.41
#